data_eb9d2e91cc56d29dd6dbc83bdcbe79da
#
_entry.id   eb9d2e91cc56d29dd6dbc83bdcbe79da
#
_cell.length_a   1.000
_cell.length_b   1.000
_cell.length_c   1.000
_cell.angle_alpha   90.00
_cell.angle_beta   90.00
_cell.angle_gamma   90.00
#
_symmetry.space_group_name_H-M   'P 1'
#
loop_
_entity.id
_entity.type
_entity.pdbx_description
1 polymer ?
#
loop_
_entity_poly.entity_id
_entity_poly.type
_entity_poly.pdbx_seq_one_letter_code
_entity_poly.pdbx_strand_id
1 'polypeptide(L)'
;MRRLNERLNLGKTVLAELSKQPLRRTELEKRTVKKCGTHATFDGILHYLIQNGYVEKAERRHCAPFRITEKGKKLLEGLQS
;
A
#
# COMPACT_ATOMS: atom_id res chain seq x y z
N MET A 1 -19.43 -5.23 -9.18
CA MET A 1 -19.19 -5.24 -7.75
C MET A 1 -18.14 -4.24 -7.37
N ARG A 2 -18.54 -3.26 -6.60
CA ARG A 2 -17.68 -2.16 -6.20
C ARG A 2 -16.49 -2.58 -5.35
N ARG A 3 -16.66 -3.58 -4.49
CA ARG A 3 -15.63 -3.94 -3.50
C ARG A 3 -14.31 -4.36 -4.09
N LEU A 4 -14.33 -5.12 -5.17
CA LEU A 4 -13.11 -5.60 -5.80
C LEU A 4 -12.34 -4.43 -6.42
N ASN A 5 -13.06 -3.55 -7.13
CA ASN A 5 -12.45 -2.38 -7.75
C ASN A 5 -11.89 -1.40 -6.71
N GLU A 6 -12.60 -1.22 -5.61
CA GLU A 6 -12.15 -0.35 -4.53
C GLU A 6 -10.86 -0.87 -3.90
N ARG A 7 -10.77 -2.18 -3.67
CA ARG A 7 -9.55 -2.78 -3.12
C ARG A 7 -8.37 -2.64 -4.07
N LEU A 8 -8.60 -2.85 -5.36
CA LEU A 8 -7.55 -2.68 -6.37
C LEU A 8 -7.08 -1.24 -6.42
N ASN A 9 -8.00 -0.29 -6.40
CA ASN A 9 -7.65 1.12 -6.41
C ASN A 9 -6.89 1.52 -5.16
N LEU A 10 -7.26 0.98 -4.01
CA LEU A 10 -6.57 1.20 -2.75
C LEU A 10 -5.16 0.65 -2.78
N GLY A 11 -5.01 -0.58 -3.21
CA GLY A 11 -3.71 -1.21 -3.36
C GLY A 11 -2.83 -0.42 -4.30
N LYS A 12 -3.39 0.03 -5.41
CA LYS A 12 -2.69 0.88 -6.37
C LYS A 12 -2.23 2.19 -5.73
N THR A 13 -3.11 2.84 -4.96
CA THR A 13 -2.78 4.09 -4.30
C THR A 13 -1.65 3.91 -3.29
N VAL A 14 -1.72 2.86 -2.47
CA VAL A 14 -0.67 2.54 -1.50
C VAL A 14 0.65 2.30 -2.20
N LEU A 15 0.65 1.48 -3.24
CA LEU A 15 1.86 1.16 -4.00
C LEU A 15 2.42 2.40 -4.69
N ALA A 16 1.56 3.24 -5.26
CA ALA A 16 1.98 4.47 -5.93
C ALA A 16 2.66 5.43 -4.95
N GLU A 17 2.10 5.58 -3.76
CA GLU A 17 2.71 6.44 -2.74
C GLU A 17 4.07 5.91 -2.31
N LEU A 18 4.17 4.59 -2.09
CA LEU A 18 5.43 3.97 -1.70
C LEU A 18 6.47 3.94 -2.82
N SER A 19 6.03 3.99 -4.07
CA SER A 19 6.97 4.05 -5.20
C SER A 19 7.70 5.38 -5.28
N LYS A 20 7.12 6.43 -4.70
CA LYS A 20 7.73 7.75 -4.68
C LYS A 20 8.79 7.86 -3.58
N GLN A 21 8.51 7.30 -2.41
CA GLN A 21 9.41 7.32 -1.27
C GLN A 21 8.91 6.35 -0.20
N PRO A 22 9.81 5.84 0.64
CA PRO A 22 9.37 5.06 1.80
C PRO A 22 8.55 5.93 2.73
N LEU A 23 7.48 5.36 3.27
CA LEU A 23 6.57 6.06 4.17
C LEU A 23 6.27 5.22 5.38
N ARG A 24 6.16 5.87 6.54
CA ARG A 24 5.71 5.20 7.75
C ARG A 24 4.22 4.94 7.64
N ARG A 25 3.75 3.96 8.42
CA ARG A 25 2.34 3.59 8.41
C ARG A 25 1.43 4.80 8.61
N THR A 26 1.75 5.67 9.56
CA THR A 26 0.94 6.86 9.87
C THR A 26 0.85 7.81 8.67
N GLU A 27 1.99 8.05 8.03
CA GLU A 27 2.04 8.92 6.86
C GLU A 27 1.30 8.33 5.68
N LEU A 28 1.50 7.02 5.46
CA LEU A 28 0.84 6.30 4.39
C LEU A 28 -0.67 6.32 4.59
N GLU A 29 -1.12 6.10 5.82
CA GLU A 29 -2.53 6.14 6.16
C GLU A 29 -3.13 7.52 5.89
N LYS A 30 -2.45 8.59 6.31
CA LYS A 30 -2.93 9.95 6.07
C LYS A 30 -3.09 10.27 4.59
N ARG A 31 -2.19 9.75 3.76
CA ARG A 31 -2.22 9.99 2.32
C ARG A 31 -3.27 9.16 1.61
N THR A 32 -3.62 8.00 2.15
CA THR A 32 -4.49 7.05 1.48
C THR A 32 -5.91 7.01 2.03
N VAL A 33 -6.09 7.23 3.32
CA VAL A 33 -7.41 7.16 3.96
C VAL A 33 -8.40 8.17 3.37
N LYS A 34 -7.93 9.32 2.95
CA LYS A 34 -8.79 10.31 2.30
C LYS A 34 -9.47 9.76 1.04
N LYS A 35 -8.82 8.81 0.37
CA LYS A 35 -9.36 8.18 -0.84
C LYS A 35 -10.06 6.87 -0.54
N CYS A 36 -9.78 6.29 0.62
CA CYS A 36 -10.19 4.94 0.95
C CYS A 36 -11.34 4.86 1.95
N GLY A 37 -11.56 5.91 2.67
CA GLY A 37 -12.68 6.00 3.58
C GLY A 37 -12.45 5.51 5.00
N THR A 38 -11.88 4.34 5.24
CA THR A 38 -11.76 3.81 6.60
C THR A 38 -10.38 3.22 6.92
N HIS A 39 -10.02 3.30 8.21
CA HIS A 39 -8.79 2.70 8.74
C HIS A 39 -8.79 1.18 8.57
N ALA A 40 -9.93 0.54 8.80
CA ALA A 40 -10.03 -0.91 8.68
C ALA A 40 -9.71 -1.38 7.26
N THR A 41 -10.21 -0.67 6.26
CA THR A 41 -9.94 -0.99 4.86
C THR A 41 -8.47 -0.81 4.54
N PHE A 42 -7.88 0.29 4.99
CA PHE A 42 -6.45 0.55 4.81
C PHE A 42 -5.60 -0.56 5.44
N ASP A 43 -5.88 -0.91 6.70
CA ASP A 43 -5.14 -1.95 7.41
C ASP A 43 -5.21 -3.28 6.68
N GLY A 44 -6.38 -3.65 6.22
CA GLY A 44 -6.57 -4.90 5.48
C GLY A 44 -5.76 -4.93 4.19
N ILE A 45 -5.78 -3.85 3.43
CA ILE A 45 -5.04 -3.73 2.18
C ILE A 45 -3.52 -3.76 2.44
N LEU A 46 -3.06 -2.99 3.41
CA LEU A 46 -1.63 -2.96 3.74
C LEU A 46 -1.14 -4.34 4.18
N HIS A 47 -1.91 -5.01 5.03
CA HIS A 47 -1.59 -6.36 5.50
C HIS A 47 -1.52 -7.34 4.34
N TYR A 48 -2.47 -7.27 3.43
CA TYR A 48 -2.49 -8.09 2.22
C TYR A 48 -1.22 -7.87 1.39
N LEU A 49 -0.85 -6.61 1.17
CA LEU A 49 0.34 -6.28 0.38
C LEU A 49 1.63 -6.80 1.04
N ILE A 50 1.71 -6.71 2.36
CA ILE A 50 2.86 -7.23 3.10
C ILE A 50 2.93 -8.75 3.00
N GLN A 51 1.82 -9.43 3.23
CA GLN A 51 1.77 -10.90 3.19
C GLN A 51 2.12 -11.46 1.81
N ASN A 52 1.77 -10.75 0.77
CA ASN A 52 2.04 -11.20 -0.59
C ASN A 52 3.39 -10.72 -1.13
N GLY A 53 4.17 -10.02 -0.31
CA GLY A 53 5.51 -9.60 -0.69
C GLY A 53 5.58 -8.39 -1.60
N TYR A 54 4.51 -7.63 -1.72
CA TYR A 54 4.50 -6.41 -2.52
C TYR A 54 5.06 -5.21 -1.78
N VAL A 55 4.98 -5.24 -0.45
CA VAL A 55 5.44 -4.17 0.43
C VAL A 55 6.22 -4.82 1.56
N GLU A 56 7.27 -4.16 2.03
CA GLU A 56 8.05 -4.64 3.17
C GLU A 56 8.48 -3.47 4.04
N LYS A 57 8.86 -3.76 5.28
CA LYS A 57 9.46 -2.76 6.15
C LYS A 57 10.91 -2.53 5.70
N ALA A 58 11.31 -1.27 5.63
CA ALA A 58 12.69 -0.92 5.27
C ALA A 58 13.69 -1.42 6.32
N GLU A 59 13.25 -1.50 7.58
CA GLU A 59 14.06 -1.99 8.69
C GLU A 59 13.21 -2.87 9.59
N ARG A 60 13.83 -3.63 10.47
CA ARG A 60 13.11 -4.51 11.42
C ARG A 60 12.53 -3.77 12.64
N ARG A 61 12.61 -2.46 12.67
CA ARG A 61 12.08 -1.68 13.79
C ARG A 61 10.57 -1.61 13.76
N HIS A 62 9.98 -1.45 14.94
CA HIS A 62 8.53 -1.33 15.08
C HIS A 62 7.93 -0.19 14.28
N CYS A 63 8.61 0.95 14.25
CA CYS A 63 8.13 2.14 13.55
C CYS A 63 8.85 2.41 12.23
N ALA A 64 9.45 1.37 11.65
CA ALA A 64 10.18 1.53 10.40
C ALA A 64 9.25 1.89 9.23
N PRO A 65 9.72 2.71 8.29
CA PRO A 65 8.91 3.02 7.12
C PRO A 65 8.74 1.77 6.24
N PHE A 66 7.65 1.73 5.53
CA PHE A 66 7.40 0.69 4.53
C PHE A 66 7.97 1.12 3.20
N ARG A 67 8.33 0.15 2.39
CA ARG A 67 8.80 0.41 1.02
C ARG A 67 8.19 -0.60 0.06
N ILE A 68 8.12 -0.22 -1.20
CA ILE A 68 7.64 -1.11 -2.25
C ILE A 68 8.76 -2.07 -2.66
N THR A 69 8.40 -3.32 -2.93
CA THR A 69 9.35 -4.33 -3.42
C THR A 69 9.34 -4.36 -4.93
N GLU A 70 10.28 -5.11 -5.55
CA GLU A 70 10.27 -5.32 -6.99
C GLU A 70 8.97 -5.94 -7.45
N LYS A 71 8.45 -6.89 -6.68
CA LYS A 71 7.17 -7.52 -6.97
C LYS A 71 6.04 -6.50 -6.92
N GLY A 72 6.08 -5.59 -5.93
CA GLY A 72 5.12 -4.52 -5.83
C GLY A 72 5.17 -3.54 -6.98
N LYS A 73 6.37 -3.21 -7.45
CA LYS A 73 6.55 -2.33 -8.61
C LYS A 73 5.96 -2.94 -9.87
N LYS A 74 6.15 -4.23 -10.07
CA LYS A 74 5.59 -4.94 -11.22
C LYS A 74 4.06 -4.96 -11.16
N LEU A 75 3.51 -5.17 -9.98
CA LEU A 75 2.07 -5.13 -9.81
C LEU A 75 1.53 -3.72 -10.11
N LEU A 76 2.20 -2.70 -9.61
CA LEU A 76 1.79 -1.30 -9.86
C LEU A 76 1.80 -0.98 -11.35
N GLU A 77 2.85 -1.38 -12.05
CA GLU A 77 2.93 -1.19 -13.50
C GLU A 77 1.76 -1.86 -14.22
N GLY A 78 1.43 -3.07 -13.83
CA GLY A 78 0.29 -3.78 -14.40
C GLY A 78 -1.04 -3.09 -14.14
N LEU A 79 -1.19 -2.49 -12.96
CA LEU A 79 -2.41 -1.77 -12.60
C LEU A 79 -2.54 -0.41 -13.29
N GLN A 80 -1.41 0.17 -13.69
CA GLN A 80 -1.40 1.47 -14.37
C GLN A 80 -1.54 1.38 -15.88
N SER A 81 -1.26 0.23 -16.44
CA SER A 81 -1.31 0.05 -17.90
C SER A 81 -2.69 -0.26 -18.45
#